data_d3514d9e74bdb32275f8702671895241
#
_entry.id   d3514d9e74bdb32275f8702671895241
#
_cell.length_a   1.000
_cell.length_b   1.000
_cell.length_c   1.000
_cell.angle_alpha   90.00
_cell.angle_beta   90.00
_cell.angle_gamma   90.00
#
_symmetry.space_group_name_H-M   'P 1'
#
loop_
_entity.id
_entity.type
_entity.pdbx_description
1 polymer ?
#
loop_
_entity_poly.entity_id
_entity_poly.type
_entity_poly.pdbx_seq_one_letter_code
_entity_poly.pdbx_strand_id
1 'polypeptide(L)'
;MSSSVKTDDVIFNFFKQICDEKDDQRCVELGKSWIKAMESNLSNMEINLDGADKLKHKNDIQSNRDHLDSLKSKTSSEWRDYATQCMVEILSHKDK
;
A
#
# COMPACT_ATOMS: atom_id res chain seq x y z
N MET A 1 14.66 10.48 -15.95
CA MET A 1 13.62 10.51 -14.92
C MET A 1 13.75 9.30 -14.02
N SER A 2 13.64 9.53 -12.74
CA SER A 2 13.75 8.43 -11.79
C SER A 2 12.48 7.59 -11.79
N SER A 3 12.65 6.27 -11.65
CA SER A 3 11.53 5.34 -11.58
C SER A 3 10.67 5.57 -10.34
N SER A 4 11.23 6.15 -9.27
CA SER A 4 10.49 6.41 -8.05
C SER A 4 9.39 7.44 -8.24
N VAL A 5 9.59 8.44 -9.11
CA VAL A 5 8.56 9.44 -9.42
C VAL A 5 7.36 8.77 -10.09
N LYS A 6 7.60 7.86 -11.03
CA LYS A 6 6.52 7.11 -11.67
C LYS A 6 5.77 6.23 -10.69
N THR A 7 6.49 5.58 -9.76
CA THR A 7 5.89 4.73 -8.76
C THR A 7 4.96 5.53 -7.85
N ASP A 8 5.43 6.71 -7.39
CA ASP A 8 4.63 7.58 -6.54
C ASP A 8 3.36 8.04 -7.25
N ASP A 9 3.47 8.36 -8.55
CA ASP A 9 2.30 8.80 -9.33
C ASP A 9 1.29 7.67 -9.48
N VAL A 10 1.74 6.44 -9.70
CA VAL A 10 0.85 5.27 -9.81
C VAL A 10 0.12 5.04 -8.48
N ILE A 11 0.85 5.09 -7.38
CA ILE A 11 0.28 4.89 -6.04
C ILE A 11 -0.72 6.01 -5.73
N PHE A 12 -0.35 7.25 -6.01
CA PHE A 12 -1.21 8.41 -5.79
C PHE A 12 -2.52 8.25 -6.56
N ASN A 13 -2.45 7.90 -7.83
CA ASN A 13 -3.63 7.73 -8.66
C ASN A 13 -4.52 6.59 -8.17
N PHE A 14 -3.91 5.53 -7.66
CA PHE A 14 -4.66 4.41 -7.10
C PHE A 14 -5.47 4.85 -5.89
N PHE A 15 -4.84 5.55 -4.96
CA PHE A 15 -5.53 6.04 -3.77
C PHE A 15 -6.57 7.11 -4.13
N LYS A 16 -6.31 7.91 -5.14
CA LYS A 16 -7.29 8.87 -5.64
C LYS A 16 -8.56 8.15 -6.14
N GLN A 17 -8.39 7.02 -6.83
CA GLN A 17 -9.52 6.21 -7.27
C GLN A 17 -10.35 5.72 -6.09
N ILE A 18 -9.70 5.31 -5.00
CA ILE A 18 -10.40 4.88 -3.80
C ILE A 18 -11.23 6.03 -3.23
N CYS A 19 -10.64 7.23 -3.15
CA CYS A 19 -11.33 8.40 -2.62
C CYS A 19 -12.50 8.84 -3.50
N ASP A 20 -12.33 8.74 -4.82
CA ASP A 20 -13.34 9.20 -5.79
C ASP A 20 -14.45 8.18 -6.02
N GLU A 21 -14.23 6.92 -5.62
CA GLU A 21 -15.24 5.87 -5.83
C GLU A 21 -16.44 6.08 -4.93
N LYS A 22 -17.61 6.26 -5.55
CA LYS A 22 -18.86 6.52 -4.84
C LYS A 22 -19.53 5.25 -4.34
N ASP A 23 -19.26 4.12 -5.00
CA ASP A 23 -19.79 2.83 -4.60
C ASP A 23 -18.96 2.26 -3.47
N ASP A 24 -19.57 2.04 -2.31
CA ASP A 24 -18.87 1.58 -1.12
C ASP A 24 -18.25 0.21 -1.33
N GLN A 25 -18.95 -0.69 -2.02
CA GLN A 25 -18.44 -2.03 -2.29
C GLN A 25 -17.20 -1.99 -3.18
N ARG A 26 -17.22 -1.16 -4.22
CA ARG A 26 -16.08 -0.99 -5.13
C ARG A 26 -14.89 -0.37 -4.42
N CYS A 27 -15.16 0.58 -3.54
CA CYS A 27 -14.12 1.21 -2.74
C CYS A 27 -13.37 0.17 -1.91
N VAL A 28 -14.09 -0.72 -1.23
CA VAL A 28 -13.50 -1.80 -0.46
C VAL A 28 -12.75 -2.79 -1.36
N GLU A 29 -13.30 -3.09 -2.53
CA GLU A 29 -12.65 -4.00 -3.49
C GLU A 29 -11.33 -3.42 -3.98
N LEU A 30 -11.28 -2.13 -4.25
CA LEU A 30 -10.03 -1.45 -4.62
C LEU A 30 -8.99 -1.57 -3.49
N GLY A 31 -9.43 -1.38 -2.25
CA GLY A 31 -8.57 -1.55 -1.09
C GLY A 31 -8.02 -2.96 -0.98
N LYS A 32 -8.88 -3.96 -1.19
CA LYS A 32 -8.45 -5.37 -1.15
C LYS A 32 -7.47 -5.69 -2.27
N SER A 33 -7.64 -5.09 -3.44
CA SER A 33 -6.68 -5.25 -4.55
C SER A 33 -5.31 -4.70 -4.17
N TRP A 34 -5.28 -3.56 -3.48
CA TRP A 34 -4.05 -2.98 -2.96
C TRP A 34 -3.36 -3.93 -2.00
N ILE A 35 -4.10 -4.51 -1.06
CA ILE A 35 -3.56 -5.47 -0.09
C ILE A 35 -2.93 -6.66 -0.82
N LYS A 36 -3.63 -7.20 -1.80
CA LYS A 36 -3.15 -8.35 -2.57
C LYS A 36 -1.84 -8.05 -3.27
N ALA A 37 -1.75 -6.89 -3.90
CA ALA A 37 -0.53 -6.46 -4.59
C ALA A 37 0.64 -6.32 -3.60
N MET A 38 0.38 -5.75 -2.44
CA MET A 38 1.43 -5.58 -1.42
C MET A 38 1.86 -6.91 -0.82
N GLU A 39 0.94 -7.84 -0.61
CA GLU A 39 1.28 -9.18 -0.14
C GLU A 39 2.17 -9.92 -1.14
N SER A 40 1.88 -9.77 -2.43
CA SER A 40 2.73 -10.35 -3.48
C SER A 40 4.13 -9.75 -3.45
N ASN A 41 4.22 -8.43 -3.27
CA ASN A 41 5.52 -7.76 -3.19
C ASN A 41 6.33 -8.27 -2.00
N LEU A 42 5.71 -8.44 -0.84
CA LEU A 42 6.39 -8.95 0.35
C LEU A 42 6.87 -10.38 0.13
N SER A 43 6.07 -11.22 -0.51
CA SER A 43 6.46 -12.60 -0.82
C SER A 43 7.66 -12.63 -1.76
N ASN A 44 7.66 -11.76 -2.77
CA ASN A 44 8.79 -11.65 -3.71
C ASN A 44 10.05 -11.17 -3.00
N MET A 45 9.93 -10.24 -2.07
CA MET A 45 11.07 -9.78 -1.27
C MET A 45 11.66 -10.93 -0.45
N GLU A 46 10.82 -11.73 0.19
CA GLU A 46 11.27 -12.88 0.98
C GLU A 46 12.03 -13.89 0.12
N ILE A 47 11.53 -14.17 -1.07
CA ILE A 47 12.15 -15.13 -1.98
C ILE A 47 13.52 -14.64 -2.43
N ASN A 48 13.68 -13.35 -2.65
CA ASN A 48 14.90 -12.76 -3.19
C ASN A 48 15.96 -12.46 -2.13
N LEU A 49 15.61 -12.51 -0.84
CA LEU A 49 16.58 -12.30 0.23
C LEU A 49 17.33 -13.57 0.52
N ASP A 50 18.65 -13.48 0.70
CA ASP A 50 19.44 -14.63 1.17
C ASP A 50 19.25 -14.83 2.66
N GLY A 51 19.86 -15.90 3.23
CA GLY A 51 19.62 -16.30 4.60
C GLY A 51 19.90 -15.21 5.65
N ALA A 52 21.03 -14.50 5.49
CA ALA A 52 21.41 -13.46 6.44
C ALA A 52 20.48 -12.25 6.34
N ASP A 53 20.20 -11.81 5.10
CA ASP A 53 19.29 -10.68 4.87
C ASP A 53 17.87 -11.01 5.29
N LYS A 54 17.44 -12.26 5.09
CA LYS A 54 16.12 -12.72 5.49
C LYS A 54 15.93 -12.58 7.00
N LEU A 55 16.92 -12.99 7.78
CA LEU A 55 16.86 -12.85 9.24
C LEU A 55 16.84 -11.39 9.65
N LYS A 56 17.63 -10.55 9.00
CA LYS A 56 17.72 -9.13 9.32
C LYS A 56 16.40 -8.40 9.08
N HIS A 57 15.70 -8.75 7.98
CA HIS A 57 14.48 -8.07 7.59
C HIS A 57 13.20 -8.80 7.99
N LYS A 58 13.33 -9.92 8.67
CA LYS A 58 12.18 -10.75 9.06
C LYS A 58 11.12 -9.96 9.82
N ASN A 59 11.56 -9.17 10.80
CA ASN A 59 10.63 -8.40 11.63
C ASN A 59 9.94 -7.31 10.82
N ASP A 60 10.66 -6.66 9.91
CA ASP A 60 10.09 -5.63 9.04
C ASP A 60 9.03 -6.22 8.11
N ILE A 61 9.32 -7.37 7.51
CA ILE A 61 8.37 -8.05 6.64
C ILE A 61 7.13 -8.47 7.42
N GLN A 62 7.33 -9.02 8.61
CA GLN A 62 6.20 -9.44 9.45
C GLN A 62 5.34 -8.24 9.87
N SER A 63 5.96 -7.12 10.25
CA SER A 63 5.24 -5.90 10.59
C SER A 63 4.39 -5.40 9.43
N ASN A 64 4.93 -5.45 8.21
CA ASN A 64 4.19 -5.06 7.02
C ASN A 64 3.01 -6.00 6.75
N ARG A 65 3.20 -7.31 6.94
CA ARG A 65 2.11 -8.28 6.79
C ARG A 65 1.01 -8.03 7.81
N ASP A 66 1.38 -7.77 9.05
CA ASP A 66 0.41 -7.47 10.11
C ASP A 66 -0.37 -6.21 9.80
N HIS A 67 0.30 -5.19 9.28
CA HIS A 67 -0.36 -3.96 8.85
C HIS A 67 -1.38 -4.23 7.74
N LEU A 68 -0.99 -5.01 6.72
CA LEU A 68 -1.89 -5.36 5.64
C LEU A 68 -3.10 -6.16 6.15
N ASP A 69 -2.89 -7.07 7.10
CA ASP A 69 -3.99 -7.82 7.69
C ASP A 69 -4.98 -6.89 8.39
N SER A 70 -4.48 -5.85 9.05
CA SER A 70 -5.35 -4.88 9.73
C SER A 70 -6.21 -4.09 8.74
N LEU A 71 -5.73 -3.92 7.51
CA LEU A 71 -6.48 -3.21 6.47
C LEU A 71 -7.61 -4.03 5.88
N LYS A 72 -7.58 -5.35 6.03
CA LYS A 72 -8.58 -6.25 5.43
C LYS A 72 -9.99 -6.03 5.95
N SER A 73 -10.13 -5.51 7.15
CA SER A 73 -11.42 -5.28 7.79
C SER A 73 -11.91 -3.83 7.69
N LYS A 74 -11.21 -2.99 6.94
CA LYS A 74 -11.62 -1.60 6.79
C LYS A 74 -12.93 -1.47 6.04
N THR A 75 -13.78 -0.54 6.51
CA THR A 75 -14.98 -0.13 5.78
C THR A 75 -14.60 0.82 4.65
N SER A 76 -15.57 1.12 3.77
CA SER A 76 -15.33 2.08 2.68
C SER A 76 -14.91 3.44 3.21
N SER A 77 -15.55 3.92 4.28
CA SER A 77 -15.20 5.19 4.91
C SER A 77 -13.75 5.17 5.42
N GLU A 78 -13.36 4.10 6.08
CA GLU A 78 -12.00 3.93 6.58
C GLU A 78 -10.97 3.86 5.44
N TRP A 79 -11.31 3.19 4.33
CA TRP A 79 -10.45 3.14 3.16
C TRP A 79 -10.24 4.53 2.55
N ARG A 80 -11.30 5.33 2.47
CA ARG A 80 -11.19 6.69 1.94
C ARG A 80 -10.30 7.56 2.82
N ASP A 81 -10.45 7.44 4.14
CA ASP A 81 -9.59 8.17 5.07
C ASP A 81 -8.13 7.76 4.95
N TYR A 82 -7.88 6.46 4.87
CA TYR A 82 -6.53 5.91 4.70
C TYR A 82 -5.92 6.41 3.40
N ALA A 83 -6.68 6.35 2.30
CA ALA A 83 -6.21 6.79 1.00
C ALA A 83 -5.89 8.29 1.01
N THR A 84 -6.73 9.09 1.66
CA THR A 84 -6.50 10.52 1.79
C THR A 84 -5.20 10.81 2.51
N GLN A 85 -4.94 10.10 3.61
CA GLN A 85 -3.70 10.27 4.36
C GLN A 85 -2.49 9.89 3.53
N CYS A 86 -2.58 8.79 2.79
CA CYS A 86 -1.48 8.36 1.93
C CYS A 86 -1.19 9.39 0.84
N MET A 87 -2.23 9.96 0.24
CA MET A 87 -2.04 11.01 -0.77
C MET A 87 -1.39 12.26 -0.19
N VAL A 88 -1.80 12.66 1.01
CA VAL A 88 -1.20 13.81 1.70
C VAL A 88 0.28 13.57 1.96
N GLU A 89 0.64 12.38 2.40
CA GLU A 89 2.03 12.02 2.65
C GLU A 89 2.86 12.07 1.37
N ILE A 90 2.32 11.54 0.26
CA ILE A 90 3.02 11.58 -1.03
C ILE A 90 3.26 13.02 -1.46
N LEU A 91 2.25 13.88 -1.37
CA LEU A 91 2.37 15.29 -1.72
C LEU A 91 3.37 16.01 -0.83
N SER A 92 3.37 15.69 0.45
CA SER A 92 4.32 16.27 1.41
C SER A 92 5.76 15.94 1.04
N HIS A 93 6.02 14.71 0.61
CA HIS A 93 7.35 14.30 0.17
C HIS A 93 7.76 14.98 -1.14
N LYS A 94 6.81 15.22 -2.03
CA LYS A 94 7.11 15.89 -3.30
C LYS A 94 7.53 17.35 -3.11
N ASP A 95 6.98 18.00 -2.10
CA ASP A 95 7.29 19.41 -1.82
C ASP A 95 8.68 19.62 -1.23
N LYS A 96 9.35 18.56 -0.92
CA LYS A 96 10.74 18.61 -0.47
C LYS A 96 11.67 18.27 -1.62
#